data_bb7815c6e99c2e39139b5d941a945701
#
_entry.id   bb7815c6e99c2e39139b5d941a945701
#
_cell.length_a   1.000
_cell.length_b   1.000
_cell.length_c   1.000
_cell.angle_alpha   90.00
_cell.angle_beta   90.00
_cell.angle_gamma   90.00
#
_symmetry.space_group_name_H-M   'P 1'
#
loop_
_entity.id
_entity.type
_entity.pdbx_description
1 polymer ?
#
loop_
_entity_poly.entity_id
_entity_poly.type
_entity_poly.pdbx_seq_one_letter_code
_entity_poly.pdbx_strand_id
1 'polypeptide(L)'
;ELVAAEMSAGGAVLYLGSTLHGGGPNQTADRRRRGMHMSFNLGWLRTEENNYLTTPPDVARSLPRRAQALLGYGVHDAMAIGGGYLGAVDTRDPLELLASGEL
;
A
#
# COMPACT_ATOMS: atom_id res chain seq x y z
N GLU A 1 -6.21 11.37 -27.26
CA GLU A 1 -6.10 12.65 -26.51
C GLU A 1 -5.44 12.39 -25.18
N LEU A 2 -4.44 13.22 -24.81
CA LEU A 2 -3.78 13.16 -23.52
C LEU A 2 -4.30 14.29 -22.66
N VAL A 3 -4.67 13.96 -21.42
CA VAL A 3 -5.14 14.94 -20.43
C VAL A 3 -4.06 15.03 -19.34
N ALA A 4 -3.56 16.24 -19.10
CA ALA A 4 -2.57 16.47 -18.05
C ALA A 4 -3.26 16.46 -16.67
N ALA A 5 -2.75 15.64 -15.76
CA ALA A 5 -3.14 15.66 -14.34
C ALA A 5 -2.28 16.71 -13.61
N GLU A 6 -2.55 17.99 -13.88
CA GLU A 6 -1.83 19.07 -13.21
C GLU A 6 -2.28 19.20 -11.75
N MET A 7 -1.30 19.30 -10.84
CA MET A 7 -1.59 19.45 -9.42
C MET A 7 -0.48 20.24 -8.71
N SER A 8 -0.86 20.91 -7.65
CA SER A 8 0.08 21.60 -6.77
C SER A 8 0.82 20.60 -5.87
N ALA A 9 1.90 21.06 -5.22
CA ALA A 9 2.61 20.26 -4.23
C ALA A 9 1.64 19.80 -3.12
N GLY A 10 1.70 18.52 -2.78
CA GLY A 10 0.78 17.87 -1.85
C GLY A 10 -0.53 17.39 -2.48
N GLY A 11 -0.78 17.70 -3.76
CA GLY A 11 -1.90 17.14 -4.51
C GLY A 11 -1.69 15.65 -4.83
N ALA A 12 -2.80 14.95 -5.05
CA ALA A 12 -2.79 13.54 -5.45
C ALA A 12 -3.81 13.29 -6.56
N VAL A 13 -3.52 12.32 -7.39
CA VAL A 13 -4.46 11.78 -8.38
C VAL A 13 -4.66 10.30 -8.10
N LEU A 14 -5.91 9.87 -8.16
CA LEU A 14 -6.29 8.47 -8.06
C LEU A 14 -6.76 7.98 -9.43
N TYR A 15 -6.24 6.87 -9.87
CA TYR A 15 -6.64 6.27 -11.15
C TYR A 15 -6.64 4.74 -11.04
N LEU A 16 -7.41 4.10 -11.92
CA LEU A 16 -7.44 2.65 -12.00
C LEU A 16 -6.19 2.13 -12.72
N GLY A 17 -5.72 0.94 -12.35
CA GLY A 17 -4.55 0.30 -12.97
C GLY A 17 -4.68 0.09 -14.48
N SER A 18 -5.90 0.01 -15.01
CA SER A 18 -6.18 -0.08 -16.44
C SER A 18 -6.12 1.27 -17.18
N THR A 19 -5.97 2.39 -16.46
CA THR A 19 -5.87 3.71 -17.08
C THR A 19 -4.53 3.86 -17.77
N LEU A 20 -4.55 4.16 -19.06
CA LEU A 20 -3.33 4.47 -19.79
C LEU A 20 -2.75 5.78 -19.27
N HIS A 21 -1.57 5.73 -18.71
CA HIS A 21 -0.93 6.87 -18.06
C HIS A 21 0.58 6.87 -18.28
N GLY A 22 1.20 8.01 -18.03
CA GLY A 22 2.65 8.15 -18.12
C GLY A 22 3.14 9.43 -17.44
N GLY A 23 4.43 9.47 -17.15
CA GLY A 23 5.09 10.65 -16.60
C GLY A 23 5.46 11.64 -17.70
N GLY A 24 4.97 12.87 -17.62
CA GLY A 24 5.44 13.95 -18.47
C GLY A 24 6.85 14.45 -18.06
N PRO A 25 7.61 15.03 -18.97
CA PRO A 25 8.95 15.55 -18.68
C PRO A 25 8.89 16.78 -17.77
N ASN A 26 9.92 16.96 -16.95
CA ASN A 26 10.14 18.22 -16.27
C ASN A 26 10.79 19.20 -17.23
N GLN A 27 10.09 20.25 -17.58
CA GLN A 27 10.55 21.30 -18.52
C GLN A 27 11.20 22.51 -17.83
N THR A 28 11.34 22.48 -16.49
CA THR A 28 11.99 23.55 -15.74
C THR A 28 13.49 23.33 -15.63
N ALA A 29 14.27 24.39 -15.69
CA ALA A 29 15.73 24.33 -15.64
C ALA A 29 16.27 24.12 -14.21
N ASP A 30 15.52 24.59 -13.20
CA ASP A 30 16.00 24.76 -11.83
C ASP A 30 15.11 24.10 -10.75
N ARG A 31 13.96 23.59 -11.12
CA ARG A 31 13.03 22.96 -10.15
C ARG A 31 13.02 21.44 -10.28
N ARG A 32 12.97 20.75 -9.15
CA ARG A 32 12.81 19.30 -9.08
C ARG A 32 11.36 18.96 -8.77
N ARG A 33 10.83 17.97 -9.49
CA ARG A 33 9.54 17.34 -9.19
C ARG A 33 9.81 15.98 -8.52
N ARG A 34 9.16 15.74 -7.40
CA ARG A 34 9.07 14.43 -6.79
C ARG A 34 7.64 13.93 -6.91
N GLY A 35 7.47 12.72 -7.41
CA GLY A 35 6.23 11.99 -7.41
C GLY A 35 6.40 10.71 -6.60
N MET A 36 5.36 10.33 -5.88
CA MET A 36 5.27 9.03 -5.21
C MET A 36 4.09 8.29 -5.83
N HIS A 37 4.32 7.06 -6.21
CA HIS A 37 3.30 6.16 -6.71
C HIS A 37 3.02 5.09 -5.65
N MET A 38 1.75 4.90 -5.31
CA MET A 38 1.31 3.84 -4.42
C MET A 38 0.25 3.01 -5.14
N SER A 39 0.51 1.72 -5.27
CA SER A 39 -0.45 0.78 -5.83
C SER A 39 -1.19 0.08 -4.70
N PHE A 40 -2.52 0.02 -4.84
CA PHE A 40 -3.38 -0.76 -3.96
C PHE A 40 -4.01 -1.89 -4.77
N ASN A 41 -3.93 -3.08 -4.25
CA ASN A 41 -4.57 -4.25 -4.84
C ASN A 41 -5.55 -4.90 -3.85
N LEU A 42 -6.29 -5.87 -4.34
CA LEU A 42 -7.19 -6.66 -3.49
C LEU A 42 -6.37 -7.47 -2.49
N GLY A 43 -6.86 -7.62 -1.26
CA GLY A 43 -6.14 -8.25 -0.15
C GLY A 43 -5.72 -9.71 -0.37
N TRP A 44 -6.30 -10.39 -1.37
CA TRP A 44 -5.89 -11.74 -1.76
C TRP A 44 -4.85 -11.80 -2.88
N LEU A 45 -4.46 -10.65 -3.43
CA LEU A 45 -3.42 -10.58 -4.44
C LEU A 45 -2.07 -10.27 -3.82
N ARG A 46 -1.03 -10.85 -4.38
CA ARG A 46 0.33 -10.51 -4.00
C ARG A 46 0.67 -9.11 -4.48
N THR A 47 1.28 -8.33 -3.61
CA THR A 47 1.81 -7.01 -3.95
C THR A 47 3.07 -7.15 -4.83
N GLU A 48 3.33 -6.13 -5.63
CA GLU A 48 4.52 -6.04 -6.48
C GLU A 48 5.80 -6.01 -5.63
N GLU A 49 5.81 -5.20 -4.58
CA GLU A 49 6.86 -5.18 -3.55
C GLU A 49 6.53 -6.14 -2.41
N ASN A 50 7.53 -6.78 -1.85
CA ASN A 50 7.36 -7.60 -0.65
C ASN A 50 7.37 -6.71 0.60
N ASN A 51 6.20 -6.23 0.99
CA ASN A 51 6.05 -5.30 2.10
C ASN A 51 6.55 -5.87 3.44
N TYR A 52 6.47 -7.17 3.65
CA TYR A 52 6.94 -7.80 4.90
C TYR A 52 8.46 -7.77 5.04
N LEU A 53 9.18 -7.76 3.92
CA LEU A 53 10.64 -7.63 3.90
C LEU A 53 11.09 -6.18 3.91
N THR A 54 10.38 -5.28 3.23
CA THR A 54 10.72 -3.86 3.18
C THR A 54 10.27 -3.08 4.40
N THR A 55 9.25 -3.58 5.09
CA THR A 55 8.72 -3.01 6.33
C THR A 55 8.53 -4.14 7.34
N PRO A 56 9.62 -4.68 7.91
CA PRO A 56 9.55 -5.82 8.84
C PRO A 56 8.79 -5.48 10.12
N PRO A 57 8.41 -6.48 10.95
CA PRO A 57 7.54 -6.29 12.12
C PRO A 57 7.99 -5.21 13.09
N ASP A 58 9.29 -5.09 13.34
CA ASP A 58 9.85 -4.07 14.23
C ASP A 58 9.61 -2.63 13.73
N VAL A 59 9.64 -2.44 12.41
CA VAL A 59 9.27 -1.17 11.78
C VAL A 59 7.75 -1.00 11.74
N ALA A 60 7.03 -2.06 11.34
CA ALA A 60 5.58 -2.04 11.21
C ALA A 60 4.88 -1.68 12.52
N ARG A 61 5.38 -2.15 13.68
CA ARG A 61 4.85 -1.81 15.00
C ARG A 61 4.80 -0.31 15.30
N SER A 62 5.70 0.47 14.71
CA SER A 62 5.73 1.93 14.89
C SER A 62 4.67 2.68 14.07
N LEU A 63 4.02 2.01 13.13
CA LEU A 63 3.04 2.59 12.23
C LEU A 63 1.62 2.53 12.81
N PRO A 64 0.74 3.45 12.41
CA PRO A 64 -0.68 3.35 12.75
C PRO A 64 -1.28 2.02 12.24
N ARG A 65 -2.19 1.43 13.02
CA ARG A 65 -2.85 0.14 12.70
C ARG A 65 -3.39 0.09 11.26
N ARG A 66 -3.95 1.20 10.77
CA ARG A 66 -4.45 1.28 9.39
C ARG A 66 -3.34 1.13 8.35
N ALA A 67 -2.17 1.70 8.60
CA ALA A 67 -1.01 1.55 7.73
C ALA A 67 -0.49 0.11 7.75
N GLN A 68 -0.43 -0.51 8.94
CA GLN A 68 -0.09 -1.93 9.09
C GLN A 68 -1.02 -2.82 8.26
N ALA A 69 -2.34 -2.57 8.33
CA ALA A 69 -3.33 -3.32 7.55
C ALA A 69 -3.13 -3.13 6.03
N LEU A 70 -2.86 -1.90 5.58
CA LEU A 70 -2.61 -1.60 4.15
C LEU A 70 -1.33 -2.23 3.63
N LEU A 71 -0.33 -2.42 4.48
CA LEU A 71 0.89 -3.16 4.16
C LEU A 71 0.67 -4.68 4.05
N GLY A 72 -0.50 -5.17 4.48
CA GLY A 72 -0.86 -6.57 4.43
C GLY A 72 -0.71 -7.33 5.75
N TYR A 73 -0.42 -6.65 6.86
CA TYR A 73 -0.32 -7.29 8.18
C TYR A 73 -1.69 -7.67 8.77
N GLY A 74 -2.81 -7.35 8.15
CA GLY A 74 -4.13 -7.81 8.58
C GLY A 74 -4.54 -9.10 7.89
N VAL A 75 -5.26 -9.95 8.58
CA VAL A 75 -5.99 -11.05 7.93
C VAL A 75 -6.97 -10.43 6.93
N HIS A 76 -6.99 -10.93 5.70
CA HIS A 76 -8.01 -10.52 4.75
C HIS A 76 -9.39 -10.92 5.30
N ASP A 77 -10.30 -9.94 5.43
CA ASP A 77 -11.67 -10.19 5.91
C ASP A 77 -12.44 -11.02 4.88
N ALA A 78 -12.14 -12.29 4.89
CA ALA A 78 -12.76 -13.28 4.06
C ALA A 78 -14.01 -13.87 4.72
N MET A 79 -14.35 -13.46 5.95
CA MET A 79 -15.62 -13.84 6.59
C MET A 79 -16.82 -13.35 5.78
N ALA A 80 -16.72 -12.17 5.18
CA ALA A 80 -17.73 -11.64 4.28
C ALA A 80 -17.86 -12.45 2.97
N ILE A 81 -16.83 -13.19 2.57
CA ILE A 81 -16.78 -13.98 1.33
C ILE A 81 -16.36 -15.45 1.55
N GLY A 82 -16.34 -15.92 2.80
CA GLY A 82 -16.14 -17.32 3.16
C GLY A 82 -14.68 -17.78 3.28
N GLY A 83 -13.71 -16.88 3.40
CA GLY A 83 -12.35 -17.22 3.75
C GLY A 83 -12.04 -16.78 5.19
N GLY A 84 -10.97 -17.08 5.83
CA GLY A 84 -10.79 -16.69 7.22
C GLY A 84 -9.34 -16.59 7.67
N TYR A 85 -8.40 -17.14 6.90
CA TYR A 85 -7.01 -17.30 7.36
C TYR A 85 -5.98 -16.73 6.39
N LEU A 86 -6.41 -16.03 5.35
CA LEU A 86 -5.48 -15.47 4.38
C LEU A 86 -4.68 -14.32 5.01
N GLY A 87 -3.38 -14.52 5.15
CA GLY A 87 -2.47 -13.59 5.82
C GLY A 87 -2.26 -13.90 7.31
N ALA A 88 -2.92 -14.92 7.88
CA ALA A 88 -2.73 -15.30 9.28
C ALA A 88 -1.32 -15.84 9.55
N VAL A 89 -0.85 -15.65 10.77
CA VAL A 89 0.34 -16.26 11.34
C VAL A 89 -0.14 -17.17 12.48
N ASP A 90 0.13 -18.46 12.39
CA ASP A 90 -0.33 -19.47 13.36
C ASP A 90 -1.83 -19.34 13.68
N THR A 91 -2.65 -19.16 12.63
CA THR A 91 -4.11 -18.96 12.73
C THR A 91 -4.56 -17.68 13.45
N ARG A 92 -3.65 -16.75 13.74
CA ARG A 92 -3.92 -15.49 14.43
C ARG A 92 -3.75 -14.30 13.48
N ASP A 93 -4.44 -13.22 13.77
CA ASP A 93 -4.30 -11.95 13.03
C ASP A 93 -2.93 -11.31 13.35
N PRO A 94 -2.05 -11.08 12.36
CA PRO A 94 -0.78 -10.41 12.56
C PRO A 94 -0.89 -9.03 13.20
N LEU A 95 -2.00 -8.31 13.01
CA LEU A 95 -2.23 -7.01 13.67
C LEU A 95 -2.33 -7.15 15.20
N GLU A 96 -2.89 -8.25 15.69
CA GLU A 96 -2.94 -8.53 17.12
C GLU A 96 -1.56 -8.95 17.65
N LEU A 97 -0.82 -9.72 16.86
CA LEU A 97 0.54 -10.13 17.21
C LEU A 97 1.50 -8.93 17.25
N LEU A 98 1.37 -7.99 16.31
CA LEU A 98 2.12 -6.73 16.34
C LEU A 98 1.78 -5.90 17.58
N ALA A 99 0.49 -5.83 17.93
CA ALA A 99 0.04 -5.06 19.09
C ALA A 99 0.51 -5.65 20.42
N SER A 100 0.60 -6.99 20.51
CA SER A 100 1.09 -7.69 21.71
C SER A 100 2.61 -7.80 21.80
N GLY A 101 3.31 -7.48 20.71
CA GLY A 101 4.77 -7.60 20.63
C GLY A 101 5.27 -9.04 20.41
N GLU A 102 4.39 -9.92 19.97
CA GLU A 102 4.71 -11.32 19.64
C GLU A 102 5.26 -11.47 18.21
N LEU A 103 5.12 -10.41 17.41
CA LEU A 103 5.61 -10.33 16.04
C LEU A 103 6.48 -9.10 15.87
#